data_741911f1c424ba4b768780b416d1a777
#
_entry.id   741911f1c424ba4b768780b416d1a777
#
_cell.length_a   1.000
_cell.length_b   1.000
_cell.length_c   1.000
_cell.angle_alpha   90.00
_cell.angle_beta   90.00
_cell.angle_gamma   90.00
#
_symmetry.space_group_name_H-M   'P 1'
#
loop_
_entity.id
_entity.type
_entity.pdbx_description
1 polymer ?
#
loop_
_entity_poly.entity_id
_entity_poly.type
_entity_poly.pdbx_seq_one_letter_code
_entity_poly.pdbx_strand_id
1 'polypeptide(L)'
;LPSRFGVNPASQAPEDPSSPGSGASGAPAYQSLYPDLYVPVVEKIPGKEGDKVVYLTFDDGPSSQTEALLDVLDEQGVKATFFVVGQGKGEAQCKAWLKEITDRGHTIGVHSYSHDYQQIYASVEAFLEDFQQMHDWIVEATGQKPTIFRFAGGSVNDYNQENCRAIIEEMTRRGYTYFDWNVDSGDSTLGQGGEAIRETTVEGILQRDKSEVLLHNSSTKAETVAQVGEVIAPCKREGYRFDVLDPSVKPFTFALPEQNGSV
;
A
#
# COMPACT_ATOMS: atom_id res chain seq x y z
N LEU A 1 -4.56 44.46 -76.66
CA LEU A 1 -4.45 45.84 -76.14
C LEU A 1 -5.75 46.29 -75.42
N PRO A 2 -5.74 47.09 -74.40
CA PRO A 2 -4.94 47.07 -73.18
C PRO A 2 -5.78 47.28 -71.91
N SER A 3 -5.07 47.40 -70.76
CA SER A 3 -5.24 48.29 -69.63
C SER A 3 -5.99 47.68 -68.47
N ARG A 4 -5.30 47.49 -67.35
CA ARG A 4 -4.83 48.42 -66.31
C ARG A 4 -5.84 48.73 -65.23
N PHE A 5 -5.33 48.51 -63.96
CA PHE A 5 -5.67 49.18 -62.68
C PHE A 5 -6.77 48.51 -61.91
N GLY A 6 -6.67 48.33 -60.63
CA GLY A 6 -5.82 48.92 -59.62
C GLY A 6 -5.94 48.18 -58.30
N VAL A 7 -4.88 48.29 -57.58
CA VAL A 7 -4.63 47.86 -56.21
C VAL A 7 -5.46 48.69 -55.25
N ASN A 8 -5.97 48.07 -54.18
CA ASN A 8 -6.01 48.78 -52.93
C ASN A 8 -5.97 47.82 -51.72
N PRO A 9 -5.16 48.09 -50.74
CA PRO A 9 -4.92 47.20 -49.61
C PRO A 9 -6.01 47.41 -48.53
N ALA A 10 -6.60 46.29 -48.12
CA ALA A 10 -7.49 46.29 -46.96
C ALA A 10 -6.67 46.34 -45.68
N SER A 11 -6.95 47.35 -44.94
CA SER A 11 -6.57 47.65 -43.58
C SER A 11 -6.55 46.41 -42.67
N GLN A 12 -5.40 46.17 -42.05
CA GLN A 12 -5.28 45.31 -40.91
C GLN A 12 -5.86 46.07 -39.73
N ALA A 13 -6.87 45.49 -39.05
CA ALA A 13 -7.30 45.90 -37.75
C ALA A 13 -6.30 45.39 -36.71
N PRO A 14 -5.98 46.12 -35.64
CA PRO A 14 -5.05 45.68 -34.63
C PRO A 14 -5.68 44.54 -33.79
N GLU A 15 -4.92 43.46 -33.67
CA GLU A 15 -5.23 42.40 -32.70
C GLU A 15 -5.17 42.96 -31.31
N ASP A 16 -6.25 42.78 -30.54
CA ASP A 16 -6.38 43.11 -29.14
C ASP A 16 -5.59 42.09 -28.31
N PRO A 17 -4.55 42.48 -27.54
CA PRO A 17 -3.77 41.58 -26.71
C PRO A 17 -4.35 41.44 -25.32
N SER A 18 -5.61 41.05 -25.19
CA SER A 18 -6.21 40.77 -23.90
C SER A 18 -7.20 39.62 -23.94
N SER A 19 -6.70 38.43 -24.27
CA SER A 19 -7.32 37.20 -23.82
C SER A 19 -6.52 36.70 -22.62
N PRO A 20 -7.11 36.69 -21.42
CA PRO A 20 -6.46 35.97 -20.32
C PRO A 20 -6.45 34.50 -20.69
N GLY A 21 -5.25 33.94 -20.80
CA GLY A 21 -5.08 32.51 -20.90
C GLY A 21 -5.84 31.86 -19.76
N SER A 22 -6.90 31.16 -20.08
CA SER A 22 -7.61 30.28 -19.17
C SER A 22 -6.63 29.16 -18.80
N GLY A 23 -5.90 29.35 -17.71
CA GLY A 23 -5.27 28.27 -17.02
C GLY A 23 -6.37 27.35 -16.54
N ALA A 24 -6.74 26.38 -17.34
CA ALA A 24 -7.58 25.29 -16.91
C ALA A 24 -6.77 24.44 -15.92
N SER A 25 -6.78 24.81 -14.64
CA SER A 25 -6.44 23.91 -13.56
C SER A 25 -7.61 22.95 -13.37
N GLY A 26 -7.86 22.12 -14.39
CA GLY A 26 -8.76 20.98 -14.26
C GLY A 26 -8.13 19.94 -13.35
N ALA A 27 -8.94 19.25 -12.56
CA ALA A 27 -8.49 18.10 -11.78
C ALA A 27 -7.80 17.08 -12.71
N PRO A 28 -6.73 16.39 -12.25
CA PRO A 28 -6.06 15.36 -13.04
C PRO A 28 -7.05 14.32 -13.56
N ALA A 29 -6.84 13.86 -14.80
CA ALA A 29 -7.76 12.93 -15.46
C ALA A 29 -7.94 11.61 -14.69
N TYR A 30 -6.92 11.14 -13.99
CA TYR A 30 -7.00 9.91 -13.19
C TYR A 30 -8.01 9.98 -12.05
N GLN A 31 -8.40 11.16 -11.60
CA GLN A 31 -9.42 11.32 -10.54
C GLN A 31 -10.80 10.80 -10.95
N SER A 32 -11.10 10.72 -12.25
CA SER A 32 -12.35 10.18 -12.77
C SER A 32 -12.32 8.67 -13.01
N LEU A 33 -11.13 8.04 -12.93
CA LEU A 33 -10.99 6.60 -13.11
C LEU A 33 -11.48 5.84 -11.87
N TYR A 34 -12.03 4.66 -12.10
CA TYR A 34 -12.46 3.74 -11.04
C TYR A 34 -13.35 4.40 -9.98
N PRO A 35 -14.59 4.81 -10.35
CA PRO A 35 -15.49 5.55 -9.46
C PRO A 35 -15.93 4.75 -8.23
N ASP A 36 -15.81 3.43 -8.25
CA ASP A 36 -16.13 2.56 -7.11
C ASP A 36 -14.94 2.37 -6.13
N LEU A 37 -13.76 2.86 -6.52
CA LEU A 37 -12.54 2.73 -5.74
C LEU A 37 -12.41 3.89 -4.74
N TYR A 38 -13.35 3.94 -3.80
CA TYR A 38 -13.43 4.92 -2.71
C TYR A 38 -13.89 4.23 -1.43
N VAL A 39 -13.34 4.68 -0.30
CA VAL A 39 -13.75 4.24 1.04
C VAL A 39 -13.98 5.46 1.94
N PRO A 40 -14.79 5.34 3.01
CA PRO A 40 -14.98 6.44 3.94
C PRO A 40 -13.67 6.86 4.59
N VAL A 41 -13.47 8.17 4.72
CA VAL A 41 -12.35 8.73 5.51
C VAL A 41 -12.64 8.47 6.98
N VAL A 42 -11.67 7.88 7.68
CA VAL A 42 -11.76 7.55 9.10
C VAL A 42 -10.78 8.41 9.88
N GLU A 43 -11.25 9.00 10.97
CA GLU A 43 -10.40 9.77 11.88
C GLU A 43 -9.40 8.86 12.60
N LYS A 44 -8.15 9.32 12.71
CA LYS A 44 -7.10 8.59 13.41
C LYS A 44 -7.28 8.70 14.91
N ILE A 45 -7.27 7.56 15.60
CA ILE A 45 -7.34 7.49 17.05
C ILE A 45 -5.92 7.63 17.61
N PRO A 46 -5.62 8.64 18.43
CA PRO A 46 -4.32 8.76 19.07
C PRO A 46 -4.02 7.55 19.94
N GLY A 47 -2.80 7.03 19.85
CA GLY A 47 -2.32 6.01 20.79
C GLY A 47 -2.25 6.56 22.21
N LYS A 48 -2.46 5.71 23.20
CA LYS A 48 -2.27 6.06 24.61
C LYS A 48 -0.80 5.91 24.99
N GLU A 49 -0.28 6.82 25.78
CA GLU A 49 1.06 6.71 26.33
C GLU A 49 1.22 5.40 27.12
N GLY A 50 2.31 4.68 26.84
CA GLY A 50 2.58 3.38 27.49
C GLY A 50 1.75 2.20 26.99
N ASP A 51 0.90 2.38 25.96
CA ASP A 51 0.17 1.29 25.33
C ASP A 51 1.09 0.50 24.41
N LYS A 52 1.51 -0.68 24.86
CA LYS A 52 2.40 -1.57 24.11
C LYS A 52 1.61 -2.40 23.11
N VAL A 53 1.69 -2.06 21.85
CA VAL A 53 0.97 -2.74 20.77
C VAL A 53 1.87 -3.16 19.63
N VAL A 54 1.65 -4.37 19.12
CA VAL A 54 2.32 -4.93 17.95
C VAL A 54 1.29 -5.22 16.88
N TYR A 55 1.55 -4.71 15.68
CA TYR A 55 0.83 -5.06 14.46
C TYR A 55 1.74 -5.94 13.61
N LEU A 56 1.48 -7.25 13.63
CA LEU A 56 2.16 -8.16 12.71
C LEU A 56 1.56 -7.99 11.33
N THR A 57 2.40 -7.74 10.33
CA THR A 57 1.98 -7.59 8.95
C THR A 57 2.76 -8.53 8.04
N PHE A 58 2.05 -9.13 7.08
CA PHE A 58 2.59 -10.12 6.16
C PHE A 58 2.33 -9.70 4.72
N ASP A 59 3.39 -9.43 3.98
CA ASP A 59 3.35 -9.02 2.59
C ASP A 59 3.47 -10.22 1.63
N ASP A 60 3.08 -10.03 0.38
CA ASP A 60 3.28 -10.93 -0.78
C ASP A 60 2.44 -12.21 -0.80
N GLY A 61 1.71 -12.50 0.26
CA GLY A 61 0.73 -13.59 0.27
C GLY A 61 -0.54 -13.25 -0.52
N PRO A 62 -1.51 -14.19 -0.55
CA PRO A 62 -1.47 -15.52 0.03
C PRO A 62 -0.58 -16.50 -0.75
N SER A 63 -0.22 -17.60 -0.11
CA SER A 63 0.63 -18.63 -0.69
C SER A 63 0.39 -20.01 -0.06
N SER A 64 1.15 -20.99 -0.46
CA SER A 64 1.16 -22.32 0.17
C SER A 64 1.54 -22.30 1.67
N GLN A 65 2.10 -21.19 2.17
CA GLN A 65 2.42 -21.00 3.59
C GLN A 65 1.24 -20.40 4.40
N THR A 66 0.18 -19.95 3.76
CA THR A 66 -0.91 -19.21 4.42
C THR A 66 -1.61 -20.04 5.49
N GLU A 67 -2.00 -21.28 5.20
CA GLU A 67 -2.71 -22.12 6.19
C GLU A 67 -1.85 -22.36 7.44
N ALA A 68 -0.58 -22.71 7.27
CA ALA A 68 0.33 -22.92 8.39
C ALA A 68 0.53 -21.63 9.22
N LEU A 69 0.61 -20.48 8.57
CA LEU A 69 0.69 -19.19 9.26
C LEU A 69 -0.57 -18.88 10.06
N LEU A 70 -1.74 -19.11 9.47
CA LEU A 70 -3.03 -18.90 10.15
C LEU A 70 -3.18 -19.83 11.36
N ASP A 71 -2.72 -21.07 11.27
CA ASP A 71 -2.73 -22.02 12.38
C ASP A 71 -1.86 -21.53 13.54
N VAL A 72 -0.65 -21.06 13.27
CA VAL A 72 0.23 -20.47 14.30
C VAL A 72 -0.41 -19.26 14.96
N LEU A 73 -1.01 -18.36 14.18
CA LEU A 73 -1.69 -17.18 14.73
C LEU A 73 -2.90 -17.56 15.60
N ASP A 74 -3.67 -18.57 15.21
CA ASP A 74 -4.78 -19.08 16.01
C ASP A 74 -4.29 -19.74 17.30
N GLU A 75 -3.26 -20.56 17.26
CA GLU A 75 -2.63 -21.15 18.46
C GLU A 75 -2.15 -20.08 19.46
N GLN A 76 -1.63 -18.98 18.94
CA GLN A 76 -1.17 -17.85 19.77
C GLN A 76 -2.30 -16.90 20.20
N GLY A 77 -3.51 -17.07 19.67
CA GLY A 77 -4.64 -16.18 19.93
C GLY A 77 -4.41 -14.75 19.40
N VAL A 78 -3.72 -14.61 18.28
CA VAL A 78 -3.33 -13.32 17.70
C VAL A 78 -3.96 -13.14 16.32
N LYS A 79 -4.42 -11.93 16.04
CA LYS A 79 -4.84 -11.52 14.70
C LYS A 79 -3.77 -10.62 14.06
N ALA A 80 -3.66 -10.72 12.75
CA ALA A 80 -2.64 -10.03 11.96
C ALA A 80 -3.24 -9.36 10.73
N THR A 81 -2.41 -8.58 10.04
CA THR A 81 -2.77 -7.89 8.81
C THR A 81 -1.97 -8.46 7.63
N PHE A 82 -2.66 -8.73 6.53
CA PHE A 82 -2.09 -9.31 5.32
C PHE A 82 -2.22 -8.32 4.18
N PHE A 83 -1.08 -7.90 3.62
CA PHE A 83 -1.03 -7.09 2.41
C PHE A 83 -0.78 -8.01 1.21
N VAL A 84 -1.80 -8.19 0.38
CA VAL A 84 -1.90 -9.33 -0.53
C VAL A 84 -1.60 -8.97 -1.99
N VAL A 85 -1.10 -9.98 -2.72
CA VAL A 85 -0.74 -9.94 -4.14
C VAL A 85 -1.48 -11.04 -4.89
N GLY A 86 -1.94 -10.75 -6.11
CA GLY A 86 -2.77 -11.68 -6.90
C GLY A 86 -2.05 -12.46 -7.98
N GLN A 87 -1.20 -11.80 -8.75
CA GLN A 87 -0.61 -12.39 -9.96
C GLN A 87 0.26 -13.62 -9.66
N GLY A 88 0.15 -14.61 -10.52
CA GLY A 88 0.98 -15.83 -10.46
C GLY A 88 0.50 -16.91 -9.48
N LYS A 89 -0.65 -16.73 -8.84
CA LYS A 89 -1.11 -17.64 -7.75
C LYS A 89 -2.27 -18.57 -8.13
N GLY A 90 -2.81 -18.41 -9.34
CA GLY A 90 -4.08 -19.07 -9.69
C GLY A 90 -5.27 -18.40 -9.00
N GLU A 91 -6.18 -17.84 -9.77
CA GLU A 91 -7.26 -16.98 -9.23
C GLU A 91 -8.12 -17.68 -8.20
N ALA A 92 -8.61 -18.89 -8.51
CA ALA A 92 -9.51 -19.64 -7.62
C ALA A 92 -8.84 -19.98 -6.27
N GLN A 93 -7.57 -20.41 -6.30
CA GLN A 93 -6.83 -20.74 -5.09
C GLN A 93 -6.49 -19.48 -4.29
N CYS A 94 -6.10 -18.40 -4.94
CA CYS A 94 -5.83 -17.13 -4.27
C CYS A 94 -7.10 -16.64 -3.55
N LYS A 95 -8.25 -16.63 -4.22
CA LYS A 95 -9.52 -16.22 -3.62
C LYS A 95 -9.93 -17.12 -2.44
N ALA A 96 -9.67 -18.43 -2.52
CA ALA A 96 -9.94 -19.33 -1.40
C ALA A 96 -9.10 -18.98 -0.16
N TRP A 97 -7.82 -18.69 -0.32
CA TRP A 97 -6.96 -18.23 0.77
C TRP A 97 -7.36 -16.85 1.32
N LEU A 98 -7.73 -15.89 0.44
CA LEU A 98 -8.22 -14.59 0.88
C LEU A 98 -9.46 -14.72 1.77
N LYS A 99 -10.39 -15.58 1.38
CA LYS A 99 -11.59 -15.86 2.17
C LYS A 99 -11.22 -16.47 3.52
N GLU A 100 -10.31 -17.43 3.56
CA GLU A 100 -9.87 -18.07 4.80
C GLU A 100 -9.21 -17.07 5.76
N ILE A 101 -8.35 -16.18 5.26
CA ILE A 101 -7.73 -15.11 6.06
C ILE A 101 -8.80 -14.28 6.77
N THR A 102 -9.83 -13.82 6.06
CA THR A 102 -10.89 -13.00 6.66
C THR A 102 -11.84 -13.82 7.54
N ASP A 103 -12.18 -15.04 7.16
CA ASP A 103 -13.03 -15.93 7.98
C ASP A 103 -12.39 -16.25 9.34
N ARG A 104 -11.07 -16.29 9.41
CA ARG A 104 -10.30 -16.47 10.65
C ARG A 104 -10.03 -15.16 11.42
N GLY A 105 -10.61 -14.04 11.00
CA GLY A 105 -10.64 -12.78 11.73
C GLY A 105 -9.43 -11.87 11.50
N HIS A 106 -8.64 -12.11 10.47
CA HIS A 106 -7.52 -11.25 10.08
C HIS A 106 -7.96 -10.15 9.13
N THR A 107 -7.18 -9.07 9.04
CA THR A 107 -7.42 -7.96 8.13
C THR A 107 -6.63 -8.15 6.85
N ILE A 108 -7.26 -7.84 5.71
CA ILE A 108 -6.61 -7.77 4.40
C ILE A 108 -6.50 -6.32 3.95
N GLY A 109 -5.30 -5.94 3.50
CA GLY A 109 -5.04 -4.73 2.73
C GLY A 109 -4.51 -5.08 1.34
N VAL A 110 -4.57 -4.10 0.44
CA VAL A 110 -4.00 -4.26 -0.91
C VAL A 110 -2.49 -4.03 -0.85
N HIS A 111 -1.71 -4.96 -1.43
CA HIS A 111 -0.29 -4.71 -1.68
C HIS A 111 -0.06 -4.36 -3.15
N SER A 112 -0.44 -5.23 -4.03
CA SER A 112 -0.43 -5.05 -5.48
C SER A 112 -1.16 -6.23 -6.12
N TYR A 113 -1.57 -6.09 -7.38
CA TYR A 113 -1.95 -7.25 -8.17
C TYR A 113 -0.72 -7.93 -8.79
N SER A 114 0.09 -7.17 -9.51
CA SER A 114 1.22 -7.68 -10.31
C SER A 114 2.53 -7.79 -9.53
N HIS A 115 2.74 -6.93 -8.55
CA HIS A 115 4.03 -6.73 -7.87
C HIS A 115 5.20 -6.36 -8.81
N ASP A 116 4.88 -5.81 -9.98
CA ASP A 116 5.85 -5.31 -10.94
C ASP A 116 6.11 -3.82 -10.72
N TYR A 117 7.21 -3.49 -10.07
CA TYR A 117 7.54 -2.11 -9.66
C TYR A 117 7.61 -1.14 -10.85
N GLN A 118 8.16 -1.56 -11.97
CA GLN A 118 8.26 -0.69 -13.15
C GLN A 118 6.88 -0.37 -13.72
N GLN A 119 5.98 -1.35 -13.74
CA GLN A 119 4.64 -1.18 -14.25
C GLN A 119 3.76 -0.35 -13.31
N ILE A 120 3.70 -0.71 -12.03
CA ILE A 120 2.78 -0.08 -11.07
C ILE A 120 3.16 1.37 -10.73
N TYR A 121 4.43 1.73 -10.82
CA TYR A 121 4.91 3.09 -10.51
C TYR A 121 5.17 3.95 -11.74
N ALA A 122 4.81 3.49 -12.93
CA ALA A 122 4.96 4.25 -14.16
C ALA A 122 4.10 5.52 -14.19
N SER A 123 2.94 5.51 -13.55
CA SER A 123 2.02 6.64 -13.42
C SER A 123 1.00 6.40 -12.32
N VAL A 124 0.23 7.42 -11.96
CA VAL A 124 -0.90 7.27 -11.03
C VAL A 124 -1.97 6.34 -11.62
N GLU A 125 -2.23 6.46 -12.92
CA GLU A 125 -3.17 5.60 -13.65
C GLU A 125 -2.77 4.13 -13.58
N ALA A 126 -1.49 3.83 -13.81
CA ALA A 126 -0.96 2.47 -13.74
C ALA A 126 -1.08 1.88 -12.33
N PHE A 127 -0.81 2.68 -11.30
CA PHE A 127 -1.00 2.28 -9.91
C PHE A 127 -2.48 1.97 -9.60
N LEU A 128 -3.39 2.83 -10.04
CA LEU A 128 -4.82 2.64 -9.83
C LEU A 128 -5.35 1.38 -10.54
N GLU A 129 -4.88 1.09 -11.75
CA GLU A 129 -5.26 -0.10 -12.50
C GLU A 129 -4.83 -1.38 -11.76
N ASP A 130 -3.60 -1.45 -11.31
CA ASP A 130 -3.08 -2.59 -10.53
C ASP A 130 -3.82 -2.75 -9.21
N PHE A 131 -4.05 -1.65 -8.50
CA PHE A 131 -4.81 -1.63 -7.25
C PHE A 131 -6.25 -2.12 -7.43
N GLN A 132 -6.94 -1.67 -8.48
CA GLN A 132 -8.31 -2.08 -8.79
C GLN A 132 -8.41 -3.59 -9.03
N GLN A 133 -7.46 -4.18 -9.74
CA GLN A 133 -7.46 -5.62 -9.98
C GLN A 133 -7.38 -6.42 -8.68
N MET A 134 -6.49 -6.04 -7.77
CA MET A 134 -6.38 -6.73 -6.48
C MET A 134 -7.59 -6.46 -5.57
N HIS A 135 -8.07 -5.22 -5.56
CA HIS A 135 -9.30 -4.84 -4.86
C HIS A 135 -10.48 -5.74 -5.28
N ASP A 136 -10.67 -5.94 -6.57
CA ASP A 136 -11.78 -6.73 -7.09
C ASP A 136 -11.69 -8.19 -6.66
N TRP A 137 -10.50 -8.78 -6.69
CA TRP A 137 -10.30 -10.14 -6.19
C TRP A 137 -10.61 -10.27 -4.69
N ILE A 138 -10.22 -9.27 -3.90
CA ILE A 138 -10.54 -9.26 -2.45
C ILE A 138 -12.06 -9.18 -2.25
N VAL A 139 -12.74 -8.27 -2.94
CA VAL A 139 -14.20 -8.11 -2.82
C VAL A 139 -14.94 -9.36 -3.26
N GLU A 140 -14.56 -9.95 -4.39
CA GLU A 140 -15.17 -11.19 -4.88
C GLU A 140 -14.95 -12.37 -3.94
N ALA A 141 -13.78 -12.46 -3.33
CA ALA A 141 -13.46 -13.55 -2.41
C ALA A 141 -14.11 -13.41 -1.03
N THR A 142 -14.19 -12.19 -0.51
CA THR A 142 -14.52 -11.93 0.91
C THR A 142 -15.83 -11.19 1.11
N GLY A 143 -16.37 -10.56 0.08
CA GLY A 143 -17.53 -9.65 0.20
C GLY A 143 -17.21 -8.31 0.89
N GLN A 144 -15.96 -8.05 1.21
CA GLN A 144 -15.52 -6.85 1.94
C GLN A 144 -14.59 -6.02 1.08
N LYS A 145 -14.78 -4.69 1.09
CA LYS A 145 -13.84 -3.75 0.46
C LYS A 145 -12.62 -3.57 1.37
N PRO A 146 -11.39 -3.72 0.85
CA PRO A 146 -10.20 -3.33 1.60
C PRO A 146 -10.18 -1.81 1.80
N THR A 147 -9.71 -1.34 2.95
CA THR A 147 -9.67 0.08 3.32
C THR A 147 -8.25 0.60 3.53
N ILE A 148 -7.30 -0.32 3.58
CA ILE A 148 -5.88 -0.05 3.80
C ILE A 148 -5.03 -0.68 2.71
N PHE A 149 -3.81 -0.16 2.55
CA PHE A 149 -2.85 -0.71 1.61
C PHE A 149 -1.40 -0.49 2.06
N ARG A 150 -0.50 -1.19 1.43
CA ARG A 150 0.94 -0.98 1.54
C ARG A 150 1.55 -0.95 0.16
N PHE A 151 2.40 0.04 -0.09
CA PHE A 151 3.15 0.12 -1.33
C PHE A 151 4.10 -1.07 -1.48
N ALA A 152 4.14 -1.69 -2.65
CA ALA A 152 5.17 -2.66 -2.97
C ALA A 152 6.55 -2.00 -2.88
N GLY A 153 7.42 -2.55 -2.02
CA GLY A 153 8.72 -1.96 -1.72
C GLY A 153 8.71 -0.75 -0.77
N GLY A 154 7.55 -0.45 -0.16
CA GLY A 154 7.36 0.71 0.69
C GLY A 154 6.95 1.98 -0.08
N SER A 155 6.47 2.99 0.65
CA SER A 155 5.95 4.22 0.06
C SER A 155 7.03 5.08 -0.63
N VAL A 156 8.30 4.85 -0.30
CA VAL A 156 9.46 5.50 -0.93
C VAL A 156 10.49 4.44 -1.28
N ASN A 157 10.72 4.23 -2.57
CA ASN A 157 11.70 3.29 -3.11
C ASN A 157 12.28 3.82 -4.43
N ASP A 158 13.25 3.11 -5.00
CA ASP A 158 13.94 3.55 -6.21
C ASP A 158 13.04 3.65 -7.46
N TYR A 159 11.89 2.98 -7.45
CA TYR A 159 10.97 2.93 -8.59
C TYR A 159 9.86 3.97 -8.54
N ASN A 160 9.53 4.52 -7.36
CA ASN A 160 8.36 5.37 -7.20
C ASN A 160 8.67 6.84 -6.86
N GLN A 161 9.92 7.26 -6.78
CA GLN A 161 10.30 8.60 -6.35
C GLN A 161 9.62 9.72 -7.16
N GLU A 162 9.40 9.50 -8.44
CA GLU A 162 8.74 10.47 -9.32
C GLU A 162 7.23 10.59 -9.03
N ASN A 163 6.55 9.48 -8.75
CA ASN A 163 5.09 9.42 -8.65
C ASN A 163 4.56 9.18 -7.23
N CYS A 164 5.41 8.86 -6.25
CA CYS A 164 4.94 8.45 -4.92
C CYS A 164 4.04 9.50 -4.26
N ARG A 165 4.39 10.77 -4.36
CA ARG A 165 3.61 11.86 -3.77
C ARG A 165 2.22 11.99 -4.40
N ALA A 166 2.15 11.96 -5.73
CA ALA A 166 0.88 12.03 -6.45
C ALA A 166 -0.01 10.81 -6.17
N ILE A 167 0.57 9.62 -6.07
CA ILE A 167 -0.15 8.39 -5.68
C ILE A 167 -0.69 8.50 -4.26
N ILE A 168 0.10 8.96 -3.30
CA ILE A 168 -0.32 9.16 -1.91
C ILE A 168 -1.48 10.15 -1.84
N GLU A 169 -1.37 11.29 -2.53
CA GLU A 169 -2.42 12.30 -2.56
C GLU A 169 -3.73 11.75 -3.13
N GLU A 170 -3.66 11.02 -4.24
CA GLU A 170 -4.84 10.43 -4.87
C GLU A 170 -5.47 9.33 -4.01
N MET A 171 -4.69 8.43 -3.44
CA MET A 171 -5.21 7.37 -2.59
C MET A 171 -5.80 7.92 -1.29
N THR A 172 -5.20 8.96 -0.72
CA THR A 172 -5.74 9.68 0.44
C THR A 172 -7.06 10.36 0.10
N ARG A 173 -7.15 11.00 -1.07
CA ARG A 173 -8.40 11.60 -1.57
C ARG A 173 -9.52 10.57 -1.70
N ARG A 174 -9.19 9.34 -2.05
CA ARG A 174 -10.12 8.20 -2.14
C ARG A 174 -10.47 7.57 -0.79
N GLY A 175 -9.87 8.06 0.31
CA GLY A 175 -10.14 7.61 1.68
C GLY A 175 -9.23 6.48 2.17
N TYR A 176 -8.32 5.97 1.36
CA TYR A 176 -7.42 4.89 1.75
C TYR A 176 -6.31 5.36 2.69
N THR A 177 -5.93 4.49 3.61
CA THR A 177 -4.78 4.67 4.51
C THR A 177 -3.68 3.68 4.12
N TYR A 178 -2.45 4.17 3.97
CA TYR A 178 -1.30 3.30 3.74
C TYR A 178 -0.40 3.19 4.95
N PHE A 179 0.28 2.05 5.07
CA PHE A 179 1.16 1.71 6.17
C PHE A 179 2.52 1.25 5.63
N ASP A 180 3.59 1.91 6.05
CA ASP A 180 4.93 1.37 5.95
C ASP A 180 5.22 0.48 7.18
N TRP A 181 6.41 0.43 7.67
CA TRP A 181 6.82 -0.35 8.84
C TRP A 181 7.91 0.36 9.62
N ASN A 182 7.99 0.10 10.92
CA ASN A 182 9.05 0.59 11.79
C ASN A 182 9.87 -0.53 12.44
N VAL A 183 9.49 -1.79 12.18
CA VAL A 183 10.28 -2.97 12.51
C VAL A 183 10.40 -3.85 11.26
N ASP A 184 11.60 -4.01 10.75
CA ASP A 184 11.90 -4.95 9.67
C ASP A 184 12.44 -6.25 10.25
N SER A 185 11.78 -7.37 9.97
CA SER A 185 12.22 -8.70 10.42
C SER A 185 13.50 -9.15 9.77
N GLY A 186 13.87 -8.58 8.62
CA GLY A 186 14.99 -9.01 7.81
C GLY A 186 14.74 -10.30 7.04
N ASP A 187 13.52 -10.81 6.99
CA ASP A 187 13.18 -12.07 6.33
C ASP A 187 13.30 -12.04 4.80
N SER A 188 13.46 -10.85 4.21
CA SER A 188 13.80 -10.67 2.79
C SER A 188 15.29 -10.64 2.51
N THR A 189 16.12 -10.62 3.54
CA THR A 189 17.59 -10.57 3.39
C THR A 189 18.13 -11.97 3.07
N LEU A 190 18.90 -12.07 1.99
CA LEU A 190 19.51 -13.34 1.57
C LEU A 190 20.41 -13.92 2.68
N GLY A 191 20.23 -15.21 2.96
CA GLY A 191 21.03 -15.94 3.95
C GLY A 191 20.63 -15.68 5.40
N GLN A 192 19.56 -14.93 5.66
CA GLN A 192 19.01 -14.75 7.00
C GLN A 192 18.25 -16.01 7.43
N GLY A 193 18.73 -16.71 8.46
CA GLY A 193 18.04 -17.87 9.02
C GLY A 193 16.91 -17.48 9.97
N GLY A 194 16.08 -18.47 10.33
CA GLY A 194 14.91 -18.24 11.21
C GLY A 194 15.25 -17.62 12.56
N GLU A 195 16.37 -18.05 13.18
CA GLU A 195 16.82 -17.48 14.46
C GLU A 195 17.11 -15.97 14.36
N ALA A 196 17.81 -15.55 13.30
CA ALA A 196 18.11 -14.15 13.08
C ALA A 196 16.83 -13.31 12.81
N ILE A 197 15.86 -13.87 12.08
CA ILE A 197 14.55 -13.26 11.86
C ILE A 197 13.86 -13.02 13.20
N ARG A 198 13.81 -14.04 14.07
CA ARG A 198 13.21 -13.94 15.39
C ARG A 198 13.90 -12.89 16.25
N GLU A 199 15.22 -12.94 16.38
CA GLU A 199 16.01 -12.02 17.20
C GLU A 199 15.82 -10.57 16.74
N THR A 200 16.01 -10.30 15.47
CA THR A 200 15.85 -8.97 14.88
C THR A 200 14.43 -8.42 15.12
N THR A 201 13.42 -9.26 14.96
CA THR A 201 12.02 -8.85 15.15
C THR A 201 11.71 -8.55 16.61
N VAL A 202 12.06 -9.43 17.52
CA VAL A 202 11.83 -9.25 18.96
C VAL A 202 12.58 -8.04 19.49
N GLU A 203 13.86 -7.89 19.18
CA GLU A 203 14.64 -6.71 19.55
C GLU A 203 14.01 -5.42 19.06
N GLY A 204 13.59 -5.39 17.79
CA GLY A 204 12.91 -4.23 17.20
C GLY A 204 11.62 -3.87 17.92
N ILE A 205 10.82 -4.85 18.30
CA ILE A 205 9.58 -4.64 19.04
C ILE A 205 9.86 -4.09 20.44
N LEU A 206 10.79 -4.70 21.17
CA LEU A 206 11.08 -4.33 22.57
C LEU A 206 11.65 -2.91 22.74
N GLN A 207 12.11 -2.27 21.68
CA GLN A 207 12.64 -0.91 21.69
C GLN A 207 11.57 0.18 21.58
N ARG A 208 10.29 -0.16 21.40
CA ARG A 208 9.21 0.82 21.19
C ARG A 208 7.87 0.36 21.73
N ASP A 209 7.00 1.29 21.98
CA ASP A 209 5.64 0.98 22.47
C ASP A 209 4.72 0.52 21.34
N LYS A 210 4.89 1.05 20.14
CA LYS A 210 4.09 0.68 18.96
C LYS A 210 4.97 0.16 17.82
N SER A 211 4.69 -1.05 17.37
CA SER A 211 5.41 -1.70 16.26
C SER A 211 4.48 -2.07 15.12
N GLU A 212 4.85 -1.64 13.93
CA GLU A 212 4.32 -2.13 12.65
C GLU A 212 5.42 -2.97 12.02
N VAL A 213 5.23 -4.29 12.05
CA VAL A 213 6.28 -5.27 11.75
C VAL A 213 6.14 -5.78 10.33
N LEU A 214 7.23 -5.65 9.53
CA LEU A 214 7.32 -6.23 8.18
C LEU A 214 7.79 -7.67 8.23
N LEU A 215 6.93 -8.55 7.77
CA LEU A 215 7.17 -9.96 7.49
C LEU A 215 6.60 -10.29 6.10
N HIS A 216 6.98 -11.41 5.54
CA HIS A 216 6.48 -11.84 4.25
C HIS A 216 5.81 -13.21 4.32
N ASN A 217 4.83 -13.42 3.44
CA ASN A 217 4.03 -14.65 3.34
C ASN A 217 4.01 -15.22 1.91
N SER A 218 5.10 -15.09 1.17
CA SER A 218 5.26 -15.80 -0.10
C SER A 218 5.57 -17.28 0.12
N SER A 219 5.49 -18.09 -0.92
CA SER A 219 5.72 -19.55 -0.84
C SER A 219 7.10 -19.96 -0.33
N THR A 220 8.08 -19.07 -0.40
CA THR A 220 9.47 -19.29 0.05
C THR A 220 9.71 -18.94 1.51
N LYS A 221 8.67 -18.51 2.26
CA LYS A 221 8.81 -17.97 3.62
C LYS A 221 8.44 -18.95 4.73
N ALA A 222 8.72 -20.24 4.54
CA ALA A 222 8.49 -21.26 5.56
C ALA A 222 9.26 -21.01 6.87
N GLU A 223 10.48 -20.46 6.78
CA GLU A 223 11.26 -20.09 7.97
C GLU A 223 10.63 -18.92 8.75
N THR A 224 10.09 -17.93 8.05
CA THR A 224 9.33 -16.83 8.67
C THR A 224 8.16 -17.39 9.46
N VAL A 225 7.35 -18.23 8.82
CA VAL A 225 6.18 -18.86 9.46
C VAL A 225 6.57 -19.65 10.70
N ALA A 226 7.66 -20.41 10.63
CA ALA A 226 8.16 -21.20 11.76
C ALA A 226 8.56 -20.34 12.97
N GLN A 227 8.91 -19.07 12.78
CA GLN A 227 9.35 -18.16 13.85
C GLN A 227 8.23 -17.30 14.44
N VAL A 228 7.06 -17.24 13.83
CA VAL A 228 5.98 -16.32 14.26
C VAL A 228 5.58 -16.55 15.72
N GLY A 229 5.39 -17.80 16.12
CA GLY A 229 5.07 -18.14 17.53
C GLY A 229 6.16 -17.73 18.51
N GLU A 230 7.41 -17.88 18.09
CA GLU A 230 8.59 -17.52 18.88
C GLU A 230 8.84 -16.00 18.94
N VAL A 231 8.25 -15.24 18.07
CA VAL A 231 8.19 -13.76 18.14
C VAL A 231 7.08 -13.33 19.10
N ILE A 232 5.90 -13.92 18.98
CA ILE A 232 4.71 -13.52 19.74
C ILE A 232 4.89 -13.80 21.24
N ALA A 233 5.33 -14.99 21.62
CA ALA A 233 5.38 -15.42 23.02
C ALA A 233 6.25 -14.51 23.91
N PRO A 234 7.49 -14.16 23.56
CA PRO A 234 8.30 -13.27 24.39
C PRO A 234 7.71 -11.86 24.49
N CYS A 235 7.13 -11.32 23.41
CA CYS A 235 6.52 -10.01 23.43
C CYS A 235 5.28 -9.95 24.33
N LYS A 236 4.46 -11.00 24.33
CA LYS A 236 3.35 -11.11 25.29
C LYS A 236 3.83 -11.12 26.73
N ARG A 237 4.92 -11.82 27.05
CA ARG A 237 5.51 -11.82 28.39
C ARG A 237 5.97 -10.42 28.84
N GLU A 238 6.39 -9.59 27.91
CA GLU A 238 6.77 -8.19 28.15
C GLU A 238 5.60 -7.20 28.14
N GLY A 239 4.37 -7.70 28.06
CA GLY A 239 3.16 -6.91 28.19
C GLY A 239 2.65 -6.29 26.89
N TYR A 240 3.14 -6.72 25.74
CA TYR A 240 2.61 -6.29 24.44
C TYR A 240 1.31 -7.01 24.12
N ARG A 241 0.32 -6.24 23.65
CA ARG A 241 -0.86 -6.76 22.97
C ARG A 241 -0.62 -6.79 21.48
N PHE A 242 -1.35 -7.64 20.77
CA PHE A 242 -1.30 -7.74 19.32
C PHE A 242 -2.64 -7.32 18.73
N ASP A 243 -2.62 -6.54 17.66
CA ASP A 243 -3.83 -6.05 17.02
C ASP A 243 -3.66 -5.97 15.51
N VAL A 244 -4.74 -5.71 14.78
CA VAL A 244 -4.77 -5.54 13.34
C VAL A 244 -4.74 -4.06 12.96
N LEU A 245 -4.18 -3.76 11.80
CA LEU A 245 -4.25 -2.43 11.21
C LEU A 245 -5.63 -2.18 10.62
N ASP A 246 -6.14 -0.98 10.83
CA ASP A 246 -7.34 -0.46 10.21
C ASP A 246 -7.20 1.05 9.94
N PRO A 247 -8.16 1.70 9.23
CA PRO A 247 -8.03 3.12 8.91
C PRO A 247 -7.98 4.07 10.11
N SER A 248 -8.35 3.64 11.31
CA SER A 248 -8.29 4.46 12.54
C SER A 248 -6.91 4.47 13.19
N VAL A 249 -6.05 3.54 12.83
CA VAL A 249 -4.67 3.47 13.34
C VAL A 249 -3.83 4.55 12.66
N LYS A 250 -3.14 5.38 13.45
CA LYS A 250 -2.17 6.33 12.89
C LYS A 250 -0.99 5.55 12.32
N PRO A 251 -0.75 5.61 10.99
CA PRO A 251 0.28 4.79 10.37
C PRO A 251 1.69 5.32 10.63
N PHE A 252 2.67 4.41 10.71
CA PHE A 252 4.05 4.75 10.46
C PHE A 252 4.25 4.87 8.93
N THR A 253 4.85 5.96 8.50
CA THR A 253 5.12 6.24 7.09
C THR A 253 6.54 6.73 6.91
N PHE A 254 7.17 6.34 5.80
CA PHE A 254 8.50 6.83 5.46
C PHE A 254 8.47 8.31 5.09
N ALA A 255 9.57 9.01 5.39
CA ALA A 255 9.74 10.39 4.97
C ALA A 255 9.75 10.49 3.44
N LEU A 256 8.93 11.38 2.90
CA LEU A 256 8.88 11.61 1.46
C LEU A 256 10.14 12.35 1.00
N PRO A 257 10.60 12.10 -0.25
CA PRO A 257 11.70 12.85 -0.83
C PRO A 257 11.42 14.36 -0.81
N GLU A 258 12.45 15.16 -0.54
CA GLU A 258 12.31 16.60 -0.67
C GLU A 258 11.92 16.97 -2.10
N GLN A 259 10.95 17.87 -2.24
CA GLN A 259 10.70 18.48 -3.55
C GLN A 259 11.89 19.36 -3.88
N ASN A 260 12.64 19.00 -4.91
CA ASN A 260 13.65 19.92 -5.46
C ASN A 260 12.90 21.18 -5.87
N GLY A 261 13.08 22.22 -5.06
CA GLY A 261 12.53 23.52 -5.36
C GLY A 261 13.04 23.94 -6.72
N SER A 262 12.13 24.25 -7.62
CA SER A 262 12.45 24.94 -8.87
C SER A 262 13.16 26.23 -8.47
N VAL A 263 14.47 26.32 -8.76
CA VAL A 263 15.24 27.55 -8.69
C VAL A 263 14.90 28.38 -9.90
#